data_f8ba67569cf1b3ff7acd766e0d818d99
#
_entry.id   f8ba67569cf1b3ff7acd766e0d818d99
#
_cell.length_a   1.000
_cell.length_b   1.000
_cell.length_c   1.000
_cell.angle_alpha   90.00
_cell.angle_beta   90.00
_cell.angle_gamma   90.00
#
_symmetry.space_group_name_H-M   'P 1'
#
loop_
_entity.id
_entity.type
_entity.pdbx_description
1 polymer ?
#
loop_
_entity_poly.entity_id
_entity_poly.type
_entity_poly.pdbx_seq_one_letter_code
_entity_poly.pdbx_strand_id
1 'polypeptide(L)'
;MLNPHSRPLLFALVFIEGFSSLGAEVIALRQIIPHLGSSIVVTAPTIGFFLLALAFGYHTGAKVADNYLALVARNFLIAAALTGAGLAGITVDIIFAAINPPLLAYLVFMAAVLCPLAWLLGQTVPILTNLMQHQRTGEASGYALYWSTLGSFLGSLSLSLG
;
A
#
# COMPACT_ATOMS: atom_id res chain seq x y z
N MET A 1 -6.14 24.66 -14.19
CA MET A 1 -5.95 25.22 -12.82
C MET A 1 -6.77 24.37 -11.86
N LEU A 2 -6.12 23.72 -10.90
CA LEU A 2 -6.85 22.99 -9.84
C LEU A 2 -7.61 24.00 -8.98
N ASN A 3 -8.88 23.75 -8.77
CA ASN A 3 -9.74 24.57 -7.91
C ASN A 3 -9.14 24.53 -6.47
N PRO A 4 -9.04 25.64 -5.72
CA PRO A 4 -8.52 25.63 -4.34
C PRO A 4 -9.23 24.62 -3.43
N HIS A 5 -10.47 24.26 -3.73
CA HIS A 5 -11.21 23.21 -3.03
C HIS A 5 -10.74 21.77 -3.29
N SER A 6 -9.91 21.50 -4.31
CA SER A 6 -9.41 20.16 -4.60
C SER A 6 -8.15 19.77 -3.80
N ARG A 7 -7.43 20.74 -3.23
CA ARG A 7 -6.20 20.48 -2.45
C ARG A 7 -6.44 19.64 -1.20
N PRO A 8 -7.41 19.95 -0.32
CA PRO A 8 -7.65 19.13 0.86
C PRO A 8 -8.04 17.69 0.49
N LEU A 9 -8.76 17.50 -0.63
CA LEU A 9 -9.09 16.18 -1.14
C LEU A 9 -7.83 15.39 -1.54
N LEU A 10 -6.88 16.04 -2.22
CA LEU A 10 -5.63 15.38 -2.63
C LEU A 10 -4.80 14.95 -1.42
N PHE A 11 -4.69 15.82 -0.40
CA PHE A 11 -3.99 15.46 0.85
C PHE A 11 -4.70 14.36 1.62
N ALA A 12 -6.04 14.35 1.65
CA ALA A 12 -6.82 13.27 2.24
C ALA A 12 -6.57 11.93 1.52
N LEU A 13 -6.50 11.93 0.19
CA LEU A 13 -6.20 10.72 -0.59
C LEU A 13 -4.80 10.19 -0.30
N VAL A 14 -3.80 11.06 -0.21
CA VAL A 14 -2.43 10.67 0.14
C VAL A 14 -2.34 10.16 1.58
N PHE A 15 -3.07 10.78 2.51
CA PHE A 15 -3.16 10.29 3.89
C PHE A 15 -3.80 8.89 3.97
N ILE A 16 -4.92 8.67 3.26
CA ILE A 16 -5.61 7.37 3.19
C ILE A 16 -4.69 6.31 2.55
N GLU A 17 -3.94 6.69 1.52
CA GLU A 17 -2.94 5.80 0.91
C GLU A 17 -1.91 5.34 1.95
N GLY A 18 -1.26 6.27 2.66
CA GLY A 18 -0.28 5.93 3.68
C GLY A 18 -0.88 5.08 4.80
N PHE A 19 -2.06 5.45 5.29
CA PHE A 19 -2.79 4.68 6.31
C PHE A 19 -3.05 3.23 5.87
N SER A 20 -3.57 3.07 4.65
CA SER A 20 -3.89 1.76 4.08
C SER A 20 -2.64 0.94 3.78
N SER A 21 -1.58 1.58 3.35
CA SER A 21 -0.32 0.94 2.95
C SER A 21 0.35 0.26 4.15
N LEU A 22 0.77 1.02 5.16
CA LEU A 22 1.38 0.42 6.36
C LEU A 22 0.39 -0.37 7.20
N GLY A 23 -0.89 0.02 7.21
CA GLY A 23 -1.93 -0.78 7.84
C GLY A 23 -2.05 -2.18 7.25
N ALA A 24 -2.03 -2.29 5.93
CA ALA A 24 -2.06 -3.58 5.24
C ALA A 24 -0.82 -4.44 5.52
N GLU A 25 0.36 -3.83 5.62
CA GLU A 25 1.59 -4.52 6.00
C GLU A 25 1.49 -5.12 7.41
N VAL A 26 0.98 -4.36 8.39
CA VAL A 26 0.76 -4.83 9.76
C VAL A 26 -0.23 -6.00 9.79
N ILE A 27 -1.36 -5.90 9.07
CA ILE A 27 -2.33 -6.98 8.97
C ILE A 27 -1.69 -8.21 8.34
N ALA A 28 -0.94 -8.05 7.22
CA ALA A 28 -0.27 -9.16 6.56
C ALA A 28 0.69 -9.89 7.48
N LEU A 29 1.51 -9.17 8.24
CA LEU A 29 2.41 -9.76 9.24
C LEU A 29 1.63 -10.54 10.30
N ARG A 30 0.52 -9.99 10.81
CA ARG A 30 -0.34 -10.69 11.78
C ARG A 30 -0.90 -11.99 11.23
N GLN A 31 -1.29 -12.02 9.95
CA GLN A 31 -1.84 -13.20 9.30
C GLN A 31 -0.78 -14.28 9.01
N ILE A 32 0.46 -13.89 8.75
CA ILE A 32 1.57 -14.81 8.44
C ILE A 32 2.14 -15.48 9.71
N ILE A 33 2.19 -14.76 10.82
CA ILE A 33 2.80 -15.22 12.08
C ILE A 33 2.28 -16.58 12.56
N PRO A 34 0.98 -16.89 12.54
CA PRO A 34 0.46 -18.19 12.95
C PRO A 34 1.00 -19.36 12.13
N HIS A 35 1.36 -19.14 10.86
CA HIS A 35 1.80 -20.17 9.92
C HIS A 35 3.32 -20.39 9.89
N LEU A 36 4.09 -19.31 10.08
CA LEU A 36 5.55 -19.32 9.92
C LEU A 36 6.33 -18.90 11.17
N GLY A 37 5.60 -18.44 12.20
CA GLY A 37 6.21 -17.89 13.41
C GLY A 37 6.66 -16.43 13.26
N SER A 38 6.97 -15.81 14.39
CA SER A 38 7.35 -14.40 14.50
C SER A 38 8.87 -14.15 14.38
N SER A 39 9.56 -14.93 13.54
CA SER A 39 11.00 -14.80 13.39
C SER A 39 11.38 -13.63 12.46
N ILE A 40 12.58 -13.07 12.67
CA ILE A 40 13.14 -12.05 11.79
C ILE A 40 13.31 -12.55 10.36
N VAL A 41 13.46 -13.86 10.19
CA VAL A 41 13.57 -14.53 8.88
C VAL A 41 12.27 -14.41 8.06
N VAL A 42 11.14 -14.21 8.69
CA VAL A 42 9.84 -13.98 8.04
C VAL A 42 9.55 -12.48 7.94
N THR A 43 9.74 -11.75 9.03
CA THR A 43 9.38 -10.33 9.12
C THR A 43 10.23 -9.46 8.18
N ALA A 44 11.54 -9.65 8.16
CA ALA A 44 12.43 -8.82 7.35
C ALA A 44 12.19 -8.98 5.84
N PRO A 45 12.05 -10.19 5.26
CA PRO A 45 11.67 -10.33 3.85
C PRO A 45 10.28 -9.75 3.55
N THR A 46 9.28 -9.91 4.43
CA THR A 46 7.94 -9.34 4.23
C THR A 46 8.02 -7.82 4.05
N ILE A 47 8.71 -7.13 4.96
CA ILE A 47 8.95 -5.69 4.86
C ILE A 47 9.73 -5.35 3.57
N GLY A 48 10.77 -6.11 3.25
CA GLY A 48 11.59 -5.90 2.07
C GLY A 48 10.80 -6.02 0.75
N PHE A 49 10.00 -7.06 0.59
CA PHE A 49 9.13 -7.23 -0.58
C PHE A 49 8.06 -6.15 -0.67
N PHE A 50 7.47 -5.78 0.47
CA PHE A 50 6.50 -4.70 0.52
C PHE A 50 7.10 -3.37 0.05
N LEU A 51 8.26 -2.98 0.59
CA LEU A 51 8.95 -1.76 0.19
C LEU A 51 9.40 -1.79 -1.28
N LEU A 52 9.84 -2.95 -1.77
CA LEU A 52 10.20 -3.13 -3.17
C LEU A 52 8.98 -2.93 -4.08
N ALA A 53 7.85 -3.51 -3.73
CA ALA A 53 6.60 -3.34 -4.47
C ALA A 53 6.11 -1.88 -4.47
N LEU A 54 6.20 -1.17 -3.33
CA LEU A 54 5.95 0.26 -3.22
C LEU A 54 6.86 1.06 -4.16
N ALA A 55 8.17 0.76 -4.18
CA ALA A 55 9.13 1.43 -5.04
C ALA A 55 8.78 1.26 -6.53
N PHE A 56 8.37 0.07 -6.95
CA PHE A 56 7.85 -0.17 -8.30
C PHE A 56 6.54 0.59 -8.55
N GLY A 57 5.67 0.70 -7.55
CA GLY A 57 4.47 1.52 -7.59
C GLY A 57 4.81 2.99 -7.84
N TYR A 58 5.74 3.55 -7.09
CA TYR A 58 6.21 4.93 -7.28
C TYR A 58 6.78 5.14 -8.70
N HIS A 59 7.61 4.21 -9.17
CA HIS A 59 8.18 4.30 -10.50
C HIS A 59 7.13 4.27 -11.62
N THR A 60 6.14 3.41 -11.51
CA THR A 60 5.06 3.29 -12.51
C THR A 60 4.07 4.44 -12.41
N GLY A 61 3.70 4.88 -11.20
CA GLY A 61 2.82 6.02 -10.97
C GLY A 61 3.39 7.34 -11.47
N ALA A 62 4.71 7.53 -11.38
CA ALA A 62 5.38 8.74 -11.87
C ALA A 62 5.27 8.93 -13.40
N LYS A 63 5.04 7.86 -14.16
CA LYS A 63 4.91 7.87 -15.63
C LYS A 63 3.49 8.18 -16.11
N VAL A 64 2.53 8.26 -15.20
CA VAL A 64 1.14 8.54 -15.56
C VAL A 64 1.01 9.99 -16.04
N ALA A 65 0.50 10.17 -17.26
CA ALA A 65 0.35 11.47 -17.89
C ALA A 65 -1.09 11.99 -17.93
N ASP A 66 -2.09 11.09 -17.88
CA ASP A 66 -3.51 11.40 -18.06
C ASP A 66 -4.41 10.64 -17.08
N ASN A 67 -5.65 11.09 -16.96
CA ASN A 67 -6.71 10.41 -16.18
C ASN A 67 -6.35 10.11 -14.71
N TYR A 68 -5.58 10.98 -14.07
CA TYR A 68 -5.02 10.81 -12.73
C TYR A 68 -6.04 10.31 -11.69
N LEU A 69 -7.17 11.01 -11.54
CA LEU A 69 -8.18 10.67 -10.52
C LEU A 69 -8.89 9.36 -10.79
N ALA A 70 -9.19 9.06 -12.06
CA ALA A 70 -9.82 7.79 -12.44
C ALA A 70 -8.87 6.61 -12.15
N LEU A 71 -7.58 6.78 -12.40
CA LEU A 71 -6.58 5.76 -12.12
C LEU A 71 -6.41 5.55 -10.62
N VAL A 72 -6.32 6.62 -9.83
CA VAL A 72 -6.26 6.57 -8.36
C VAL A 72 -7.50 5.86 -7.81
N ALA A 73 -8.71 6.24 -8.26
CA ALA A 73 -9.95 5.61 -7.82
C ALA A 73 -9.98 4.10 -8.14
N ARG A 74 -9.58 3.72 -9.35
CA ARG A 74 -9.47 2.31 -9.74
C ARG A 74 -8.46 1.56 -8.84
N ASN A 75 -7.30 2.14 -8.60
CA ASN A 75 -6.26 1.52 -7.77
C ASN A 75 -6.75 1.33 -6.33
N PHE A 76 -7.45 2.32 -5.76
CA PHE A 76 -8.06 2.19 -4.43
C PHE A 76 -9.15 1.12 -4.38
N LEU A 77 -10.00 0.99 -5.40
CA LEU A 77 -11.02 -0.05 -5.44
C LEU A 77 -10.40 -1.47 -5.47
N ILE A 78 -9.37 -1.65 -6.31
CA ILE A 78 -8.66 -2.94 -6.37
C ILE A 78 -7.89 -3.19 -5.07
N ALA A 79 -7.23 -2.18 -4.52
CA ALA A 79 -6.53 -2.30 -3.24
C ALA A 79 -7.50 -2.63 -2.10
N ALA A 80 -8.69 -2.03 -2.06
CA ALA A 80 -9.72 -2.36 -1.07
C ALA A 80 -10.20 -3.82 -1.19
N ALA A 81 -10.39 -4.33 -2.42
CA ALA A 81 -10.74 -5.72 -2.64
C ALA A 81 -9.61 -6.68 -2.21
N LEU A 82 -8.35 -6.36 -2.54
CA LEU A 82 -7.18 -7.14 -2.11
C LEU A 82 -6.99 -7.10 -0.59
N THR A 83 -7.23 -5.96 0.06
CA THR A 83 -7.18 -5.85 1.52
C THR A 83 -8.30 -6.66 2.15
N GLY A 84 -9.54 -6.46 1.73
CA GLY A 84 -10.71 -7.12 2.33
C GLY A 84 -10.76 -8.62 2.09
N ALA A 85 -10.48 -9.06 0.87
CA ALA A 85 -10.52 -10.48 0.51
C ALA A 85 -9.16 -11.16 0.65
N GLY A 86 -8.08 -10.51 0.23
CA GLY A 86 -6.74 -11.10 0.19
C GLY A 86 -6.07 -11.20 1.56
N LEU A 87 -6.27 -10.19 2.43
CA LEU A 87 -5.74 -10.21 3.80
C LEU A 87 -6.73 -10.81 4.81
N ALA A 88 -7.90 -11.31 4.37
CA ALA A 88 -8.80 -12.03 5.25
C ALA A 88 -8.14 -13.32 5.78
N GLY A 89 -8.25 -13.59 7.08
CA GLY A 89 -7.64 -14.77 7.70
C GLY A 89 -8.00 -16.06 6.97
N ILE A 90 -9.27 -16.21 6.57
CA ILE A 90 -9.72 -17.40 5.83
C ILE A 90 -8.97 -17.60 4.49
N THR A 91 -8.64 -16.51 3.78
CA THR A 91 -7.90 -16.58 2.52
C THR A 91 -6.47 -17.03 2.76
N VAL A 92 -5.83 -16.50 3.80
CA VAL A 92 -4.47 -16.88 4.19
C VAL A 92 -4.44 -18.32 4.65
N ASP A 93 -5.39 -18.73 5.50
CA ASP A 93 -5.51 -20.13 5.97
C ASP A 93 -5.67 -21.12 4.80
N ILE A 94 -6.50 -20.79 3.81
CA ILE A 94 -6.68 -21.59 2.58
C ILE A 94 -5.37 -21.71 1.80
N ILE A 95 -4.65 -20.61 1.61
CA ILE A 95 -3.37 -20.59 0.87
C ILE A 95 -2.35 -21.51 1.58
N PHE A 96 -2.23 -21.37 2.91
CA PHE A 96 -1.26 -22.16 3.68
C PHE A 96 -1.68 -23.62 3.86
N ALA A 97 -2.98 -23.92 3.83
CA ALA A 97 -3.48 -25.31 3.84
C ALA A 97 -3.33 -26.02 2.48
N ALA A 98 -3.51 -25.27 1.38
CA ALA A 98 -3.47 -25.83 0.03
C ALA A 98 -2.04 -26.03 -0.51
N ILE A 99 -1.06 -25.26 -0.04
CA ILE A 99 0.28 -25.18 -0.62
C ILE A 99 1.33 -25.66 0.39
N ASN A 100 2.07 -26.70 0.03
CA ASN A 100 3.22 -27.17 0.78
C ASN A 100 4.49 -27.13 -0.10
N PRO A 101 5.65 -26.73 0.43
CA PRO A 101 5.96 -26.37 1.82
C PRO A 101 5.44 -24.95 2.20
N PRO A 102 5.36 -24.62 3.51
CA PRO A 102 4.83 -23.32 3.98
C PRO A 102 5.56 -22.10 3.41
N LEU A 103 6.84 -22.24 3.09
CA LEU A 103 7.61 -21.18 2.43
C LEU A 103 7.07 -20.86 1.03
N LEU A 104 6.59 -21.85 0.30
CA LEU A 104 5.98 -21.65 -1.02
C LEU A 104 4.63 -20.94 -0.88
N ALA A 105 3.81 -21.32 0.11
CA ALA A 105 2.55 -20.64 0.44
C ALA A 105 2.80 -19.15 0.76
N TYR A 106 3.83 -18.86 1.54
CA TYR A 106 4.26 -17.50 1.85
C TYR A 106 4.63 -16.72 0.57
N LEU A 107 5.44 -17.28 -0.33
CA LEU A 107 5.82 -16.61 -1.57
C LEU A 107 4.62 -16.36 -2.48
N VAL A 108 3.68 -17.30 -2.55
CA VAL A 108 2.42 -17.13 -3.30
C VAL A 108 1.57 -16.02 -2.69
N PHE A 109 1.41 -15.99 -1.37
CA PHE A 109 0.69 -14.91 -0.67
C PHE A 109 1.33 -13.55 -0.94
N MET A 110 2.66 -13.45 -0.85
CA MET A 110 3.40 -12.21 -1.15
C MET A 110 3.16 -11.76 -2.59
N ALA A 111 3.31 -12.66 -3.56
CA ALA A 111 3.20 -12.34 -4.98
C ALA A 111 1.75 -12.06 -5.43
N ALA A 112 0.76 -12.75 -4.86
CA ALA A 112 -0.63 -12.64 -5.29
C ALA A 112 -1.42 -11.56 -4.54
N VAL A 113 -1.05 -11.25 -3.31
CA VAL A 113 -1.82 -10.34 -2.44
C VAL A 113 -1.01 -9.12 -2.05
N LEU A 114 0.07 -9.28 -1.31
CA LEU A 114 0.75 -8.15 -0.66
C LEU A 114 1.51 -7.27 -1.65
N CYS A 115 2.27 -7.85 -2.58
CA CYS A 115 3.03 -7.07 -3.56
C CYS A 115 2.12 -6.31 -4.54
N PRO A 116 1.06 -6.90 -5.14
CA PRO A 116 0.12 -6.15 -5.96
C PRO A 116 -0.59 -5.03 -5.20
N LEU A 117 -0.98 -5.27 -3.95
CA LEU A 117 -1.58 -4.27 -3.07
C LEU A 117 -0.64 -3.07 -2.85
N ALA A 118 0.60 -3.34 -2.42
CA ALA A 118 1.61 -2.32 -2.21
C ALA A 118 1.95 -1.54 -3.49
N TRP A 119 2.06 -2.24 -4.62
CA TRP A 119 2.32 -1.63 -5.92
C TRP A 119 1.19 -0.67 -6.34
N LEU A 120 -0.09 -1.05 -6.15
CA LEU A 120 -1.23 -0.20 -6.47
C LEU A 120 -1.29 1.05 -5.58
N LEU A 121 -1.11 0.89 -4.29
CA LEU A 121 -1.10 2.00 -3.33
C LEU A 121 0.08 2.93 -3.61
N GLY A 122 1.27 2.40 -3.88
CA GLY A 122 2.46 3.18 -4.18
C GLY A 122 2.33 4.08 -5.41
N GLN A 123 1.45 3.77 -6.37
CA GLN A 123 1.22 4.66 -7.50
C GLN A 123 0.55 5.98 -7.12
N THR A 124 -0.17 6.02 -6.01
CA THR A 124 -1.03 7.16 -5.63
C THR A 124 -0.23 8.43 -5.38
N VAL A 125 0.85 8.36 -4.61
CA VAL A 125 1.67 9.54 -4.25
C VAL A 125 2.22 10.24 -5.49
N PRO A 126 2.95 9.57 -6.41
CA PRO A 126 3.48 10.26 -7.58
C PRO A 126 2.40 10.73 -8.56
N ILE A 127 1.30 9.98 -8.71
CA ILE A 127 0.17 10.40 -9.55
C ILE A 127 -0.42 11.72 -9.02
N LEU A 128 -0.68 11.81 -7.72
CA LEU A 128 -1.24 13.02 -7.11
C LEU A 128 -0.23 14.18 -7.09
N THR A 129 1.06 13.89 -6.92
CA THR A 129 2.12 14.90 -7.02
C THR A 129 2.20 15.45 -8.44
N ASN A 130 2.10 14.62 -9.47
CA ASN A 130 2.04 15.07 -10.87
C ASN A 130 0.84 16.00 -11.14
N LEU A 131 -0.31 15.71 -10.54
CA LEU A 131 -1.49 16.58 -10.64
C LEU A 131 -1.26 17.95 -9.98
N MET A 132 -0.38 18.04 -8.98
CA MET A 132 -0.05 19.27 -8.24
C MET A 132 1.09 20.09 -8.87
N GLN A 133 1.70 19.64 -9.97
CA GLN A 133 2.93 20.20 -10.57
C GLN A 133 2.87 21.66 -11.05
N HIS A 134 1.71 22.36 -10.96
CA HIS A 134 1.62 23.81 -11.20
C HIS A 134 2.21 24.66 -10.05
N GLN A 135 2.77 24.01 -9.03
CA GLN A 135 3.47 24.62 -7.91
C GLN A 135 4.95 24.24 -7.92
N ARG A 136 5.76 24.85 -7.05
CA ARG A 136 7.17 24.45 -6.86
C ARG A 136 7.19 22.95 -6.57
N THR A 137 7.78 22.16 -7.46
CA THR A 137 7.76 20.69 -7.41
C THR A 137 8.22 20.11 -6.08
N GLY A 138 9.20 20.75 -5.41
CA GLY A 138 9.68 20.33 -4.09
C GLY A 138 8.64 20.52 -2.97
N GLU A 139 7.86 21.59 -3.04
CA GLU A 139 6.84 21.87 -2.03
C GLU A 139 5.67 20.89 -2.12
N ALA A 140 5.19 20.60 -3.32
CA ALA A 140 4.12 19.62 -3.56
C ALA A 140 4.52 18.20 -3.10
N SER A 141 5.74 17.79 -3.43
CA SER A 141 6.29 16.49 -3.01
C SER A 141 6.46 16.41 -1.48
N GLY A 142 6.94 17.49 -0.85
CA GLY A 142 7.09 17.57 0.60
C GLY A 142 5.76 17.41 1.33
N TYR A 143 4.71 18.11 0.89
CA TYR A 143 3.38 17.97 1.48
C TYR A 143 2.78 16.57 1.26
N ALA A 144 2.94 16.00 0.07
CA ALA A 144 2.46 14.65 -0.21
C ALA A 144 3.15 13.63 0.70
N LEU A 145 4.48 13.67 0.83
CA LEU A 145 5.23 12.79 1.72
C LEU A 145 4.84 12.99 3.20
N TYR A 146 4.64 14.23 3.63
CA TYR A 146 4.22 14.53 5.01
C TYR A 146 2.87 13.84 5.33
N TRP A 147 1.85 14.03 4.51
CA TRP A 147 0.53 13.44 4.73
C TRP A 147 0.52 11.92 4.59
N SER A 148 1.26 11.36 3.63
CA SER A 148 1.43 9.91 3.50
C SER A 148 2.11 9.31 4.73
N THR A 149 3.17 9.94 5.23
CA THR A 149 3.88 9.47 6.42
C THR A 149 3.01 9.54 7.69
N LEU A 150 2.24 10.61 7.87
CA LEU A 150 1.28 10.70 8.98
C LEU A 150 0.20 9.61 8.88
N GLY A 151 -0.32 9.38 7.68
CA GLY A 151 -1.26 8.29 7.43
C GLY A 151 -0.65 6.94 7.79
N SER A 152 0.55 6.66 7.31
CA SER A 152 1.31 5.44 7.58
C SER A 152 1.54 5.20 9.08
N PHE A 153 1.96 6.24 9.79
CA PHE A 153 2.15 6.17 11.25
C PHE A 153 0.84 5.80 11.97
N LEU A 154 -0.25 6.50 11.64
CA LEU A 154 -1.54 6.24 12.28
C LEU A 154 -2.13 4.88 11.85
N GLY A 155 -1.94 4.46 10.60
CA GLY A 155 -2.36 3.15 10.12
C GLY A 155 -1.65 2.02 10.84
N SER A 156 -0.33 2.09 10.94
CA SER A 156 0.45 1.08 11.65
C SER A 156 0.12 1.03 13.15
N LEU A 157 0.00 2.19 13.79
CA LEU A 157 -0.28 2.27 15.23
C LEU A 157 -1.69 1.75 15.56
N SER A 158 -2.72 2.21 14.84
CA SER A 158 -4.10 1.82 15.09
C SER A 158 -4.35 0.33 14.88
N LEU A 159 -3.75 -0.24 13.81
CA LEU A 159 -3.92 -1.65 13.47
C LEU A 159 -2.96 -2.58 14.23
N SER A 160 -1.92 -2.05 14.87
CA SER A 160 -1.10 -2.84 15.77
C SER A 160 -1.72 -3.00 17.17
N LEU A 161 -2.54 -2.04 17.60
CA LEU A 161 -3.17 -2.03 18.91
C LEU A 161 -4.56 -2.72 18.96
N GLY A 162 -5.21 -2.89 17.81
CA GLY A 162 -6.50 -3.59 17.65
C GLY A 162 -6.29 -5.04 17.27
#